data_244b6497704969be01fcdf11981a938a
#
_entry.id   244b6497704969be01fcdf11981a938a
#
_cell.length_a   1.000
_cell.length_b   1.000
_cell.length_c   1.000
_cell.angle_alpha   90.00
_cell.angle_beta   90.00
_cell.angle_gamma   90.00
#
_symmetry.space_group_name_H-M   'P 1'
#
loop_
_entity.id
_entity.type
_entity.pdbx_description
1 polymer ?
#
loop_
_entity_poly.entity_id
_entity_poly.type
_entity_poly.pdbx_seq_one_letter_code
_entity_poly.pdbx_strand_id
1 'polypeptide(L)'
;MEVQEFGKKNSRKIMLLPGNMMSWRQFEAVIPLLEKQYHVIAVSTDGYDDTGKTTFTTAEAMAEKLEQYIKEEQDGAIDLVLGESMGGATAGMLFHRQKVKAIPHNSKCRYGERGAAEAKPKAQIILDVLSSILATQMPCRSCRSGA
;
A
#
# COMPACT_ATOMS: atom_id res chain seq x y z
N MET A 1 9.30 -13.17 3.73
CA MET A 1 8.77 -11.80 3.58
C MET A 1 9.18 -11.00 4.81
N GLU A 2 9.79 -9.87 4.60
CA GLU A 2 10.12 -8.94 5.69
C GLU A 2 9.05 -7.86 5.77
N VAL A 3 8.66 -7.49 6.99
CA VAL A 3 7.69 -6.43 7.25
C VAL A 3 8.23 -5.51 8.34
N GLN A 4 8.14 -4.21 8.11
CA GLN A 4 8.45 -3.18 9.09
C GLN A 4 7.19 -2.42 9.44
N GLU A 5 6.99 -2.17 10.73
CA GLU A 5 5.78 -1.52 11.22
C GLU A 5 6.12 -0.23 11.98
N PHE A 6 5.41 0.84 11.65
CA PHE A 6 5.59 2.17 12.23
C PHE A 6 4.24 2.73 12.70
N GLY A 7 4.25 3.60 13.69
CA GLY A 7 3.03 4.25 14.15
C GLY A 7 1.96 3.30 14.71
N LYS A 8 2.34 2.19 15.34
CA LYS A 8 1.44 1.12 15.86
C LYS A 8 0.32 1.59 16.79
N LYS A 9 0.45 2.79 17.36
CA LYS A 9 -0.59 3.41 18.21
C LYS A 9 -1.84 3.85 17.45
N ASN A 10 -1.75 3.98 16.13
CA ASN A 10 -2.84 4.43 15.30
C ASN A 10 -3.75 3.25 14.94
N SER A 11 -5.06 3.49 14.97
CA SER A 11 -6.08 2.47 14.67
C SER A 11 -6.23 2.18 13.17
N ARG A 12 -5.91 3.16 12.31
CA ARG A 12 -6.03 3.02 10.85
C ARG A 12 -4.74 2.43 10.28
N LYS A 13 -4.88 1.33 9.55
CA LYS A 13 -3.76 0.55 9.00
C LYS A 13 -3.55 0.86 7.53
N ILE A 14 -2.31 1.19 7.14
CA ILE A 14 -1.92 1.32 5.73
C ILE A 14 -0.77 0.35 5.42
N MET A 15 -0.95 -0.46 4.37
CA MET A 15 0.08 -1.36 3.87
C MET A 15 0.72 -0.79 2.62
N LEU A 16 2.06 -0.78 2.58
CA LEU A 16 2.88 -0.26 1.49
C LEU A 16 3.61 -1.42 0.80
N LEU A 17 3.30 -1.64 -0.47
CA LEU A 17 3.88 -2.69 -1.30
C LEU A 17 4.82 -2.08 -2.34
N PRO A 18 6.12 -2.38 -2.29
CA PRO A 18 7.12 -1.76 -3.15
C PRO A 18 7.06 -2.28 -4.59
N GLY A 19 7.76 -1.58 -5.45
CA GLY A 19 7.99 -1.99 -6.84
C GLY A 19 8.87 -3.23 -6.95
N ASN A 20 9.10 -3.65 -8.19
CA ASN A 20 9.98 -4.78 -8.47
C ASN A 20 11.40 -4.50 -7.98
N MET A 21 12.03 -5.51 -7.39
CA MET A 21 13.42 -5.45 -6.89
C MET A 21 13.64 -4.40 -5.79
N MET A 22 12.58 -4.07 -5.02
CA MET A 22 12.63 -3.04 -3.99
C MET A 22 12.25 -3.61 -2.63
N SER A 23 12.84 -3.03 -1.57
CA SER A 23 12.48 -3.27 -0.18
C SER A 23 11.54 -2.17 0.35
N TRP A 24 11.10 -2.31 1.58
CA TRP A 24 10.31 -1.32 2.31
C TRP A 24 10.99 0.08 2.33
N ARG A 25 12.32 0.14 2.19
CA ARG A 25 13.10 1.39 2.17
C ARG A 25 12.71 2.32 1.02
N GLN A 26 12.03 1.82 -0.01
CA GLN A 26 11.44 2.67 -1.05
C GLN A 26 10.53 3.76 -0.48
N PHE A 27 9.90 3.48 0.66
CA PHE A 27 8.96 4.38 1.32
C PHE A 27 9.56 5.14 2.51
N GLU A 28 10.86 5.00 2.77
CA GLU A 28 11.53 5.56 3.95
C GLU A 28 11.29 7.06 4.12
N ALA A 29 11.29 7.83 3.03
CA ALA A 29 11.03 9.26 3.06
C ALA A 29 9.56 9.63 3.38
N VAL A 30 8.62 8.69 3.16
CA VAL A 30 7.18 8.94 3.32
C VAL A 30 6.64 8.40 4.64
N ILE A 31 7.25 7.36 5.18
CA ILE A 31 6.85 6.73 6.43
C ILE A 31 6.70 7.74 7.58
N PRO A 32 7.66 8.68 7.84
CA PRO A 32 7.52 9.65 8.93
C PRO A 32 6.31 10.59 8.81
N LEU A 33 5.78 10.75 7.62
CA LEU A 33 4.57 11.56 7.39
C LEU A 33 3.31 10.72 7.66
N LEU A 34 3.32 9.46 7.22
CA LEU A 34 2.19 8.55 7.35
C LEU A 34 2.00 8.06 8.79
N GLU A 35 3.07 7.75 9.51
CA GLU A 35 3.01 7.22 10.87
C GLU A 35 2.38 8.17 11.90
N LYS A 36 2.21 9.44 11.54
CA LYS A 36 1.49 10.42 12.36
C LYS A 36 0.00 10.10 12.45
N GLN A 37 -0.57 9.45 11.44
CA GLN A 37 -2.00 9.21 11.31
C GLN A 37 -2.37 7.74 11.09
N TYR A 38 -1.41 6.93 10.66
CA TYR A 38 -1.61 5.52 10.29
C TYR A 38 -0.64 4.62 11.04
N HIS A 39 -1.10 3.40 11.31
CA HIS A 39 -0.22 2.27 11.54
C HIS A 39 0.29 1.82 10.16
N VAL A 40 1.55 2.13 9.87
CA VAL A 40 2.18 1.86 8.57
C VAL A 40 2.81 0.48 8.59
N ILE A 41 2.45 -0.36 7.64
CA ILE A 41 2.96 -1.71 7.42
C ILE A 41 3.72 -1.69 6.11
N ALA A 42 5.04 -1.56 6.17
CA ALA A 42 5.91 -1.45 5.00
C ALA A 42 6.55 -2.82 4.70
N VAL A 43 6.32 -3.33 3.52
CA VAL A 43 6.71 -4.68 3.11
C VAL A 43 7.93 -4.64 2.20
N SER A 44 8.85 -5.60 2.37
CA SER A 44 9.90 -5.87 1.38
C SER A 44 9.47 -7.00 0.46
N THR A 45 9.74 -6.84 -0.84
CA THR A 45 9.55 -7.93 -1.81
C THR A 45 10.51 -9.07 -1.48
N ASP A 46 10.02 -10.30 -1.50
CA ASP A 46 10.88 -11.48 -1.33
C ASP A 46 12.06 -11.46 -2.30
N GLY A 47 13.24 -11.84 -1.84
CA GLY A 47 14.49 -11.77 -2.59
C GLY A 47 15.17 -10.40 -2.56
N TYR A 48 14.49 -9.37 -2.03
CA TYR A 48 15.00 -8.00 -1.90
C TYR A 48 14.85 -7.46 -0.48
N ASP A 49 14.64 -8.35 0.47
CA ASP A 49 14.62 -8.04 1.90
C ASP A 49 16.04 -8.03 2.49
N ASP A 50 16.21 -7.39 3.64
CA ASP A 50 17.51 -7.29 4.33
C ASP A 50 17.99 -8.64 4.87
N THR A 51 17.14 -9.69 4.88
CA THR A 51 17.50 -11.00 5.43
C THR A 51 18.33 -11.84 4.47
N GLY A 52 18.20 -11.60 3.16
CA GLY A 52 18.86 -12.39 2.10
C GLY A 52 18.44 -13.87 2.06
N LYS A 53 17.37 -14.25 2.78
CA LYS A 53 16.92 -15.63 2.92
C LYS A 53 15.66 -15.96 2.12
N THR A 54 15.05 -14.96 1.51
CA THR A 54 13.82 -15.14 0.73
C THR A 54 14.11 -15.13 -0.76
N THR A 55 13.20 -15.68 -1.55
CA THR A 55 13.26 -15.66 -3.01
C THR A 55 11.89 -15.29 -3.55
N PHE A 56 11.84 -14.28 -4.40
CA PHE A 56 10.62 -13.94 -5.11
C PHE A 56 10.30 -15.03 -6.15
N THR A 57 9.06 -15.47 -6.15
CA THR A 57 8.58 -16.47 -7.12
C THR A 57 7.53 -15.86 -8.03
N THR A 58 6.35 -15.53 -7.49
CA THR A 58 5.25 -14.91 -8.23
C THR A 58 4.51 -13.89 -7.37
N ALA A 59 3.76 -13.01 -8.01
CA ALA A 59 2.92 -12.04 -7.31
C ALA A 59 1.78 -12.74 -6.54
N GLU A 60 1.30 -13.88 -7.03
CA GLU A 60 0.31 -14.73 -6.34
C GLU A 60 0.86 -15.27 -5.03
N ALA A 61 2.06 -15.86 -5.06
CA ALA A 61 2.71 -16.38 -3.86
C ALA A 61 2.97 -15.26 -2.84
N MET A 62 3.32 -14.08 -3.31
CA MET A 62 3.47 -12.91 -2.44
C MET A 62 2.13 -12.48 -1.83
N ALA A 63 1.05 -12.47 -2.61
CA ALA A 63 -0.29 -12.17 -2.12
C ALA A 63 -0.76 -13.20 -1.07
N GLU A 64 -0.43 -14.48 -1.24
CA GLU A 64 -0.72 -15.52 -0.25
C GLU A 64 -0.02 -15.28 1.10
N LYS A 65 1.25 -14.91 1.05
CA LYS A 65 2.00 -14.56 2.27
C LYS A 65 1.42 -13.32 2.96
N LEU A 66 1.01 -12.32 2.18
CA LEU A 66 0.34 -11.13 2.71
C LEU A 66 -1.01 -11.47 3.34
N GLU A 67 -1.81 -12.33 2.71
CA GLU A 67 -3.08 -12.81 3.29
C GLU A 67 -2.87 -13.48 4.65
N GLN A 68 -1.86 -14.35 4.74
CA GLN A 68 -1.52 -15.02 5.99
C GLN A 68 -1.10 -14.00 7.05
N TYR A 69 -0.19 -13.09 6.72
CA TYR A 69 0.26 -12.05 7.62
C TYR A 69 -0.90 -11.17 8.12
N ILE A 70 -1.79 -10.73 7.21
CA ILE A 70 -2.95 -9.91 7.56
C ILE A 70 -3.87 -10.65 8.54
N LYS A 71 -4.09 -11.95 8.33
CA LYS A 71 -4.93 -12.77 9.22
C LYS A 71 -4.32 -12.98 10.60
N GLU A 72 -3.03 -13.25 10.65
CA GLU A 72 -2.33 -13.62 11.89
C GLU A 72 -1.94 -12.40 12.72
N GLU A 73 -1.49 -11.32 12.07
CA GLU A 73 -0.87 -10.18 12.76
C GLU A 73 -1.72 -8.90 12.70
N GLN A 74 -2.75 -8.86 11.83
CA GLN A 74 -3.50 -7.63 11.58
C GLN A 74 -5.03 -7.78 11.76
N ASP A 75 -5.47 -8.79 12.52
CA ASP A 75 -6.90 -9.08 12.78
C ASP A 75 -7.73 -9.30 11.51
N GLY A 76 -7.09 -9.73 10.43
CA GLY A 76 -7.72 -10.01 9.15
C GLY A 76 -8.14 -8.77 8.36
N ALA A 77 -7.70 -7.57 8.74
CA ALA A 77 -8.14 -6.32 8.12
C ALA A 77 -7.01 -5.29 7.93
N ILE A 78 -7.04 -4.62 6.78
CA ILE A 78 -6.20 -3.45 6.44
C ILE A 78 -7.10 -2.38 5.84
N ASP A 79 -6.98 -1.13 6.31
CA ASP A 79 -7.83 -0.03 5.84
C ASP A 79 -7.42 0.46 4.44
N LEU A 80 -6.13 0.39 4.12
CA LEU A 80 -5.60 0.90 2.87
C LEU A 80 -4.40 0.09 2.41
N VAL A 81 -4.36 -0.26 1.13
CA VAL A 81 -3.18 -0.87 0.50
C VAL A 81 -2.71 0.02 -0.65
N LEU A 82 -1.46 0.44 -0.59
CA LEU A 82 -0.78 1.19 -1.64
C LEU A 82 0.31 0.31 -2.25
N GLY A 83 0.21 0.05 -3.54
CA GLY A 83 1.22 -0.70 -4.29
C GLY A 83 1.81 0.11 -5.44
N GLU A 84 3.14 0.09 -5.59
CA GLU A 84 3.82 0.68 -6.73
C GLU A 84 4.20 -0.43 -7.73
N SER A 85 3.89 -0.24 -9.02
CA SER A 85 4.28 -1.16 -10.11
C SER A 85 3.90 -2.62 -9.78
N MET A 86 4.87 -3.50 -9.54
CA MET A 86 4.64 -4.90 -9.16
C MET A 86 3.88 -5.02 -7.82
N GLY A 87 4.14 -4.13 -6.87
CA GLY A 87 3.35 -4.06 -5.63
C GLY A 87 1.88 -3.76 -5.90
N GLY A 88 1.56 -2.98 -6.95
CA GLY A 88 0.19 -2.76 -7.42
C GLY A 88 -0.46 -4.03 -7.98
N ALA A 89 0.29 -4.85 -8.71
CA ALA A 89 -0.20 -6.15 -9.18
C ALA A 89 -0.47 -7.11 -8.00
N THR A 90 0.45 -7.16 -7.03
CA THR A 90 0.27 -7.95 -5.80
C THR A 90 -0.96 -7.48 -5.00
N ALA A 91 -1.16 -6.17 -4.87
CA ALA A 91 -2.36 -5.59 -4.25
C ALA A 91 -3.63 -6.01 -5.01
N GLY A 92 -3.62 -5.93 -6.34
CA GLY A 92 -4.73 -6.37 -7.18
C GLY A 92 -5.09 -7.85 -6.95
N MET A 93 -4.11 -8.72 -6.85
CA MET A 93 -4.31 -10.14 -6.53
C MET A 93 -4.86 -10.34 -5.13
N LEU A 94 -4.33 -9.64 -4.14
CA LEU A 94 -4.83 -9.68 -2.76
C LEU A 94 -6.33 -9.34 -2.71
N PHE A 95 -6.76 -8.31 -3.45
CA PHE A 95 -8.18 -7.93 -3.53
C PHE A 95 -9.02 -8.93 -4.32
N HIS A 96 -8.53 -9.42 -5.45
CA HIS A 96 -9.25 -10.39 -6.28
C HIS A 96 -9.56 -11.67 -5.51
N ARG A 97 -8.67 -12.11 -4.64
CA ARG A 97 -8.82 -13.33 -3.82
C ARG A 97 -9.85 -13.18 -2.69
N GLN A 98 -10.21 -11.96 -2.28
CA GLN A 98 -11.25 -11.64 -1.28
C GLN A 98 -11.14 -12.41 0.07
N LYS A 99 -9.94 -12.84 0.44
CA LYS A 99 -9.70 -13.63 1.65
C LYS A 99 -9.42 -12.80 2.91
N VAL A 100 -9.24 -11.49 2.73
CA VAL A 100 -9.00 -10.52 3.80
C VAL A 100 -9.87 -9.29 3.58
N LYS A 101 -10.22 -8.60 4.67
CA LYS A 101 -10.91 -7.31 4.58
C LYS A 101 -9.86 -6.23 4.29
N ALA A 102 -9.79 -5.81 3.06
CA ALA A 102 -9.00 -4.66 2.66
C ALA A 102 -9.90 -3.72 1.86
N ILE A 103 -9.88 -2.43 2.21
CA ILE A 103 -10.64 -1.43 1.45
C ILE A 103 -9.75 -1.02 0.29
N PRO A 104 -10.12 -1.37 -0.97
CA PRO A 104 -9.37 -0.93 -2.11
C PRO A 104 -9.53 0.58 -2.24
N HIS A 105 -8.51 1.34 -1.92
CA HIS A 105 -8.46 2.69 -2.42
C HIS A 105 -7.86 2.62 -3.83
N ASN A 106 -8.63 3.14 -4.77
CA ASN A 106 -8.39 3.19 -6.20
C ASN A 106 -6.93 3.56 -6.52
N SER A 107 -6.01 2.61 -6.38
CA SER A 107 -4.71 2.71 -6.99
C SER A 107 -4.98 2.66 -8.48
N LYS A 108 -5.01 3.83 -9.14
CA LYS A 108 -4.92 3.92 -10.59
C LYS A 108 -3.61 3.26 -10.98
N CYS A 109 -3.61 1.94 -11.13
CA CYS A 109 -2.67 1.24 -11.98
C CYS A 109 -2.89 1.80 -13.39
N ARG A 110 -2.27 2.94 -13.71
CA ARG A 110 -2.07 3.33 -15.09
C ARG A 110 -0.99 2.44 -15.66
N TYR A 111 -1.40 1.25 -16.05
CA TYR A 111 -0.66 0.48 -17.00
C TYR A 111 -0.93 1.11 -18.37
N GLY A 112 0.07 1.82 -18.90
CA GLY A 112 0.11 2.23 -20.30
C GLY A 112 -0.59 3.55 -20.63
N GLU A 113 0.18 4.63 -20.58
CA GLU A 113 0.27 5.59 -21.69
C GLU A 113 1.57 6.37 -21.50
N ARG A 114 2.53 6.09 -22.38
CA ARG A 114 3.77 6.85 -22.49
C ARG A 114 3.48 8.16 -23.17
N GLY A 115 3.17 9.18 -22.39
CA GLY A 115 3.32 10.57 -22.78
C GLY A 115 4.45 11.16 -21.94
N ALA A 116 5.44 11.75 -22.60
CA ALA A 116 6.56 12.43 -21.94
C ALA A 116 6.02 13.62 -21.12
N ALA A 117 5.71 13.37 -19.86
CA ALA A 117 5.51 14.42 -18.85
C ALA A 117 6.70 14.34 -17.89
N GLU A 118 7.26 15.49 -17.52
CA GLU A 118 8.35 15.63 -16.57
C GLU A 118 8.20 14.66 -15.41
N ALA A 119 9.21 13.83 -15.19
CA ALA A 119 9.22 12.83 -14.13
C ALA A 119 9.19 13.54 -12.78
N LYS A 120 8.02 13.62 -12.15
CA LYS A 120 7.89 14.06 -10.76
C LYS A 120 8.72 13.15 -9.85
N PRO A 121 9.40 13.70 -8.83
CA PRO A 121 10.08 12.88 -7.82
C PRO A 121 9.11 11.84 -7.25
N LYS A 122 9.56 10.60 -7.06
CA LYS A 122 8.72 9.49 -6.56
C LYS A 122 7.94 9.86 -5.28
N ALA A 123 8.58 10.59 -4.36
CA ALA A 123 7.95 11.12 -3.15
C ALA A 123 6.76 12.03 -3.45
N GLN A 124 6.84 12.86 -4.52
CA GLN A 124 5.74 13.74 -4.90
C GLN A 124 4.55 12.99 -5.48
N ILE A 125 4.79 11.91 -6.23
CA ILE A 125 3.71 11.06 -6.77
C ILE A 125 2.96 10.40 -5.62
N ILE A 126 3.68 9.89 -4.62
CA ILE A 126 3.08 9.27 -3.43
C ILE A 126 2.30 10.31 -2.62
N LEU A 127 2.83 11.51 -2.45
CA LEU A 127 2.15 12.61 -1.77
C LEU A 127 0.90 13.08 -2.53
N ASP A 128 0.95 13.15 -3.86
CA ASP A 128 -0.20 13.51 -4.70
C ASP A 128 -1.31 12.45 -4.59
N VAL A 129 -0.94 11.16 -4.56
CA VAL A 129 -1.88 10.04 -4.35
C VAL A 129 -2.48 10.11 -2.94
N LEU A 130 -1.66 10.33 -1.92
CA LEU A 130 -2.13 10.46 -0.54
C LEU A 130 -3.01 11.69 -0.33
N SER A 131 -2.68 12.82 -0.94
CA SER A 131 -3.51 14.04 -0.91
C SER A 131 -4.86 13.81 -1.58
N SER A 132 -4.88 13.08 -2.69
CA SER A 132 -6.11 12.65 -3.38
C SER A 132 -6.97 11.73 -2.51
N ILE A 133 -6.34 10.83 -1.76
CA ILE A 133 -6.99 9.92 -0.81
C ILE A 133 -7.61 10.70 0.35
N LEU A 134 -6.89 11.64 0.92
CA LEU A 134 -7.36 12.48 2.03
C LEU A 134 -8.52 13.40 1.59
N ALA A 135 -8.46 13.94 0.38
CA ALA A 135 -9.52 14.79 -0.18
C ALA A 135 -10.84 14.04 -0.39
N THR A 136 -10.80 12.75 -0.73
CA THR A 136 -12.00 11.91 -0.92
C THR A 136 -12.66 11.44 0.39
N GLN A 137 -11.98 11.62 1.52
CA GLN A 137 -12.52 11.27 2.85
C GLN A 137 -13.23 12.43 3.55
N MET A 138 -13.34 13.60 2.93
CA MET A 138 -14.21 14.65 3.46
C MET A 138 -15.68 14.26 3.23
N PRO A 139 -16.50 14.25 4.27
CA PRO A 139 -17.93 13.99 4.09
C PRO A 139 -18.49 15.03 3.12
N CYS A 140 -19.23 14.54 2.13
CA CYS A 140 -19.93 15.37 1.17
C CYS A 140 -20.80 16.41 1.92
N ARG A 141 -20.43 17.71 1.85
CA ARG A 141 -21.17 18.80 2.48
C ARG A 141 -22.55 19.05 1.86
N SER A 142 -22.93 18.34 0.82
CA SER A 142 -24.19 18.54 0.10
C SER A 142 -25.36 17.67 0.53
N CYS A 143 -25.21 16.79 1.52
CA CYS A 143 -26.31 15.96 2.03
C CYS A 143 -27.01 16.54 3.27
N ARG A 144 -26.95 17.85 3.51
CA ARG A 144 -27.80 18.53 4.50
C ARG A 144 -28.68 19.59 3.82
N SER A 145 -29.71 19.14 3.17
CA SER A 145 -30.93 19.95 3.00
C SER A 145 -32.05 19.06 2.46
N GLY A 146 -32.95 18.62 3.33
CA GLY A 146 -34.08 17.82 2.95
C GLY A 146 -34.79 17.27 4.20
N ALA A 147 -35.37 18.13 4.98
CA ALA A 147 -36.48 17.81 5.87
C ALA A 147 -37.43 19.00 5.86
#